data_486c6932f55c32a679a3ac161bae8cb7
#
_entry.id   486c6932f55c32a679a3ac161bae8cb7
#
_cell.length_a   1.000
_cell.length_b   1.000
_cell.length_c   1.000
_cell.angle_alpha   90.00
_cell.angle_beta   90.00
_cell.angle_gamma   90.00
#
_symmetry.space_group_name_H-M   'P 1'
#
loop_
_entity.id
_entity.type
_entity.pdbx_description
1 polymer ?
#
loop_
_entity_poly.entity_id
_entity_poly.type
_entity_poly.pdbx_seq_one_letter_code
_entity_poly.pdbx_strand_id
1 'polypeptide(L)'
;MTTSDSLDACDDPVRIRKATLADVPAIKPLIATSARILGAGDYTAEQIEAALLGVWGVDTEIIRDETYFVGEVDNELVLCGGWSRRATLFGGDAYDQRESRLLDPRREAARIRAFFVHPNWARRGLGSRLLALCEREARAAGFVVAELVATLPGERLYARHGYVATGRRSDTLPGNVIIASVPMRRTF
;
A
#
# COMPACT_ATOMS: atom_id res chain seq x y z
N MET A 1 -47.15 8.47 13.88
CA MET A 1 -46.04 9.39 13.62
C MET A 1 -44.76 8.58 13.77
N THR A 2 -44.31 7.99 12.69
CA THR A 2 -43.08 7.18 12.60
C THR A 2 -42.01 8.05 11.99
N THR A 3 -41.09 8.51 12.81
CA THR A 3 -39.86 9.17 12.35
C THR A 3 -38.94 8.15 11.75
N SER A 4 -38.83 8.21 10.43
CA SER A 4 -37.81 7.50 9.65
C SER A 4 -36.45 8.08 9.96
N ASP A 5 -35.66 7.35 10.71
CA ASP A 5 -34.25 7.64 10.96
C ASP A 5 -33.46 7.16 9.74
N SER A 6 -33.36 8.04 8.74
CA SER A 6 -32.46 7.88 7.61
C SER A 6 -31.05 8.20 8.10
N LEU A 7 -30.31 7.17 8.50
CA LEU A 7 -28.86 7.26 8.63
C LEU A 7 -28.31 7.54 7.22
N ASP A 8 -27.94 8.80 6.99
CA ASP A 8 -27.17 9.22 5.82
C ASP A 8 -25.93 8.35 5.70
N ALA A 9 -25.99 7.39 4.80
CA ALA A 9 -24.79 6.76 4.28
C ALA A 9 -23.99 7.86 3.61
N CYS A 10 -22.88 8.29 4.24
CA CYS A 10 -21.93 9.22 3.69
C CYS A 10 -21.51 8.64 2.32
N ASP A 11 -21.98 9.28 1.27
CA ASP A 11 -21.75 8.86 -0.12
C ASP A 11 -20.25 9.13 -0.40
N ASP A 12 -19.41 8.16 -0.08
CA ASP A 12 -17.97 8.26 -0.31
C ASP A 12 -17.74 8.15 -1.83
N PRO A 13 -17.32 9.22 -2.49
CA PRO A 13 -17.22 9.25 -3.94
C PRO A 13 -16.14 8.30 -4.48
N VAL A 14 -15.31 7.72 -3.61
CA VAL A 14 -14.20 6.86 -4.02
C VAL A 14 -14.66 5.43 -4.26
N ARG A 15 -14.65 5.02 -5.52
CA ARG A 15 -14.88 3.63 -5.94
C ARG A 15 -13.56 2.86 -5.94
N ILE A 16 -13.47 1.80 -5.13
CA ILE A 16 -12.31 0.90 -5.14
C ILE A 16 -12.59 -0.30 -6.04
N ARG A 17 -11.68 -0.60 -6.95
CA ARG A 17 -11.72 -1.76 -7.85
C ARG A 17 -10.35 -2.41 -7.99
N LYS A 18 -10.30 -3.63 -8.51
CA LYS A 18 -9.03 -4.26 -8.92
C LYS A 18 -8.38 -3.43 -10.02
N ALA A 19 -7.06 -3.30 -9.91
CA ALA A 19 -6.25 -2.68 -10.95
C ALA A 19 -6.02 -3.64 -12.12
N THR A 20 -5.82 -3.08 -13.28
CA THR A 20 -5.41 -3.78 -14.49
C THR A 20 -4.09 -3.20 -15.00
N LEU A 21 -3.42 -3.88 -15.94
CA LEU A 21 -2.19 -3.35 -16.54
C LEU A 21 -2.43 -2.03 -17.30
N ALA A 22 -3.66 -1.75 -17.75
CA ALA A 22 -4.04 -0.48 -18.37
C ALA A 22 -4.00 0.70 -17.39
N ASP A 23 -4.07 0.45 -16.07
CA ASP A 23 -3.99 1.50 -15.05
C ASP A 23 -2.55 1.93 -14.74
N VAL A 24 -1.54 1.16 -15.16
CA VAL A 24 -0.11 1.42 -14.85
C VAL A 24 0.32 2.85 -15.21
N PRO A 25 -0.04 3.42 -16.38
CA PRO A 25 0.33 4.80 -16.72
C PRO A 25 -0.23 5.85 -15.75
N ALA A 26 -1.40 5.60 -15.14
CA ALA A 26 -2.02 6.51 -14.17
C ALA A 26 -1.54 6.25 -12.73
N ILE A 27 -1.18 5.01 -12.39
CA ILE A 27 -0.64 4.65 -11.07
C ILE A 27 0.74 5.29 -10.83
N LYS A 28 1.62 5.32 -11.83
CA LYS A 28 2.97 5.87 -11.70
C LYS A 28 2.98 7.33 -11.19
N PRO A 29 2.28 8.29 -11.82
CA PRO A 29 2.25 9.66 -11.33
C PRO A 29 1.55 9.79 -9.96
N LEU A 30 0.54 8.96 -9.66
CA LEU A 30 -0.09 8.93 -8.34
C LEU A 30 0.93 8.58 -7.25
N ILE A 31 1.73 7.52 -7.45
CA ILE A 31 2.80 7.12 -6.51
C ILE A 31 3.79 8.26 -6.33
N ALA A 32 4.28 8.85 -7.41
CA ALA A 32 5.27 9.93 -7.36
C ALA A 32 4.75 11.17 -6.63
N THR A 33 3.51 11.60 -6.92
CA THR A 33 2.87 12.75 -6.26
C THR A 33 2.65 12.48 -4.77
N SER A 34 2.15 11.29 -4.43
CA SER A 34 1.94 10.86 -3.05
C SER A 34 3.26 10.88 -2.26
N ALA A 35 4.29 10.24 -2.80
CA ALA A 35 5.59 10.14 -2.16
C ALA A 35 6.23 11.52 -1.91
N ARG A 36 6.24 12.41 -2.92
CA ARG A 36 6.84 13.74 -2.83
C ARG A 36 6.15 14.65 -1.82
N ILE A 37 4.83 14.62 -1.78
CA ILE A 37 4.06 15.53 -0.92
C ILE A 37 3.88 14.96 0.48
N LEU A 38 3.46 13.69 0.60
CA LEU A 38 3.18 13.09 1.92
C LEU A 38 4.44 12.57 2.62
N GLY A 39 5.53 12.36 1.89
CA GLY A 39 6.82 11.94 2.43
C GLY A 39 7.73 13.07 2.87
N ALA A 40 7.51 14.31 2.43
CA ALA A 40 8.42 15.45 2.61
C ALA A 40 8.69 15.84 4.09
N GLY A 41 7.83 15.44 5.02
CA GLY A 41 8.03 15.68 6.45
C GLY A 41 8.96 14.68 7.14
N ASP A 42 9.20 13.52 6.51
CA ASP A 42 9.93 12.40 7.10
C ASP A 42 11.17 11.99 6.30
N TYR A 43 11.25 12.41 5.03
CA TYR A 43 12.34 12.10 4.10
C TYR A 43 12.84 13.34 3.37
N THR A 44 14.11 13.37 3.01
CA THR A 44 14.67 14.41 2.12
C THR A 44 14.17 14.19 0.67
N ALA A 45 14.24 15.26 -0.15
CA ALA A 45 13.91 15.15 -1.56
C ALA A 45 14.79 14.10 -2.28
N GLU A 46 16.09 14.04 -1.95
CA GLU A 46 17.01 13.04 -2.49
C GLU A 46 16.60 11.61 -2.14
N GLN A 47 16.18 11.36 -0.89
CA GLN A 47 15.68 10.04 -0.46
C GLN A 47 14.41 9.65 -1.21
N ILE A 48 13.49 10.59 -1.40
CA ILE A 48 12.24 10.35 -2.12
C ILE A 48 12.52 9.99 -3.59
N GLU A 49 13.36 10.78 -4.28
CA GLU A 49 13.69 10.51 -5.69
C GLU A 49 14.44 9.18 -5.86
N ALA A 50 15.42 8.89 -4.98
CA ALA A 50 16.11 7.60 -5.00
C ALA A 50 15.15 6.42 -4.74
N ALA A 51 14.17 6.59 -3.84
CA ALA A 51 13.17 5.57 -3.58
C ALA A 51 12.20 5.35 -4.76
N LEU A 52 11.82 6.42 -5.45
CA LEU A 52 10.98 6.34 -6.66
C LEU A 52 11.71 5.64 -7.83
N LEU A 53 13.03 5.74 -7.89
CA LEU A 53 13.85 5.03 -8.88
C LEU A 53 14.03 3.54 -8.53
N GLY A 54 14.05 3.18 -7.25
CA GLY A 54 14.42 1.85 -6.78
C GLY A 54 13.27 1.03 -6.24
N VAL A 55 12.59 1.50 -5.20
CA VAL A 55 11.68 0.67 -4.40
C VAL A 55 10.22 1.12 -4.40
N TRP A 56 9.94 2.41 -4.62
CA TRP A 56 8.57 2.94 -4.66
C TRP A 56 8.06 3.02 -6.08
N GLY A 57 7.38 1.99 -6.50
CA GLY A 57 6.89 1.89 -7.87
C GLY A 57 5.72 0.95 -8.01
N VAL A 58 5.22 0.85 -9.24
CA VAL A 58 4.18 -0.11 -9.59
C VAL A 58 4.76 -1.52 -9.49
N ASP A 59 3.96 -2.44 -8.99
CA ASP A 59 4.24 -3.86 -8.99
C ASP A 59 3.25 -4.56 -9.91
N THR A 60 3.67 -4.83 -11.15
CA THR A 60 2.82 -5.47 -12.15
C THR A 60 2.54 -6.94 -11.86
N GLU A 61 3.34 -7.58 -11.00
CA GLU A 61 3.10 -8.97 -10.60
C GLU A 61 1.83 -9.08 -9.74
N ILE A 62 1.66 -8.19 -8.74
CA ILE A 62 0.45 -8.22 -7.90
C ILE A 62 -0.78 -7.68 -8.65
N ILE A 63 -0.62 -6.90 -9.72
CA ILE A 63 -1.70 -6.57 -10.65
C ILE A 63 -2.15 -7.83 -11.40
N ARG A 64 -1.22 -8.61 -11.96
CA ARG A 64 -1.52 -9.88 -12.64
C ARG A 64 -2.09 -10.94 -11.70
N ASP A 65 -1.72 -10.91 -10.42
CA ASP A 65 -2.28 -11.77 -9.37
C ASP A 65 -3.69 -11.33 -8.94
N GLU A 66 -4.20 -10.21 -9.48
CA GLU A 66 -5.51 -9.61 -9.14
C GLU A 66 -5.65 -9.21 -7.65
N THR A 67 -4.53 -8.88 -7.02
CA THR A 67 -4.47 -8.50 -5.60
C THR A 67 -4.05 -7.05 -5.38
N TYR A 68 -3.98 -6.26 -6.46
CA TYR A 68 -3.76 -4.82 -6.42
C TYR A 68 -5.03 -4.06 -6.75
N PHE A 69 -5.25 -2.95 -6.04
CA PHE A 69 -6.47 -2.14 -6.14
C PHE A 69 -6.13 -0.70 -6.47
N VAL A 70 -7.07 -0.04 -7.11
CA VAL A 70 -7.09 1.41 -7.31
C VAL A 70 -8.42 1.97 -6.78
N GLY A 71 -8.37 3.18 -6.25
CA GLY A 71 -9.54 3.98 -5.92
C GLY A 71 -9.65 5.14 -6.90
N GLU A 72 -10.82 5.37 -7.45
CA GLU A 72 -11.08 6.38 -8.45
C GLU A 72 -12.25 7.29 -8.09
N VAL A 73 -12.16 8.55 -8.51
CA VAL A 73 -13.21 9.57 -8.44
C VAL A 73 -13.20 10.29 -9.78
N ASP A 74 -14.34 10.40 -10.44
CA ASP A 74 -14.48 11.08 -11.73
C ASP A 74 -13.44 10.63 -12.77
N ASN A 75 -13.13 9.32 -12.81
CA ASN A 75 -12.12 8.67 -13.65
C ASN A 75 -10.65 9.04 -13.31
N GLU A 76 -10.40 9.75 -12.22
CA GLU A 76 -9.04 10.00 -11.72
C GLU A 76 -8.66 9.04 -10.60
N LEU A 77 -7.44 8.49 -10.64
CA LEU A 77 -6.95 7.62 -9.58
C LEU A 77 -6.48 8.45 -8.39
N VAL A 78 -7.05 8.16 -7.21
CA VAL A 78 -6.75 8.86 -5.95
C VAL A 78 -6.13 7.96 -4.90
N LEU A 79 -6.11 6.65 -5.14
CA LEU A 79 -5.62 5.64 -4.22
C LEU A 79 -5.07 4.46 -5.01
N CYS A 80 -3.98 3.86 -4.55
CA CYS A 80 -3.55 2.55 -5.01
C CYS A 80 -2.86 1.77 -3.89
N GLY A 81 -2.82 0.44 -4.04
CA GLY A 81 -2.17 -0.47 -3.11
C GLY A 81 -2.80 -1.86 -3.15
N GLY A 82 -2.16 -2.81 -2.50
CA GLY A 82 -2.64 -4.18 -2.53
C GLY A 82 -2.00 -5.08 -1.49
N TRP A 83 -2.24 -6.37 -1.68
CA TRP A 83 -1.61 -7.43 -0.92
C TRP A 83 -0.97 -8.45 -1.86
N SER A 84 -0.14 -9.33 -1.32
CA SER A 84 0.50 -10.36 -2.13
C SER A 84 0.62 -11.67 -1.35
N ARG A 85 0.40 -12.75 -2.07
CA ARG A 85 0.72 -14.12 -1.65
C ARG A 85 2.11 -14.57 -2.08
N ARG A 86 2.99 -13.62 -2.47
CA ARG A 86 4.36 -13.89 -2.89
C ARG A 86 5.36 -13.39 -1.87
N ALA A 87 6.57 -13.97 -1.90
CA ALA A 87 7.59 -13.74 -0.88
C ALA A 87 8.16 -12.32 -0.91
N THR A 88 8.14 -11.63 -2.05
CA THR A 88 8.60 -10.24 -2.15
C THR A 88 7.91 -9.35 -1.11
N LEU A 89 8.67 -8.87 -0.13
CA LEU A 89 8.13 -8.10 1.00
C LEU A 89 7.82 -6.65 0.63
N PHE A 90 8.64 -6.02 -0.21
CA PHE A 90 8.50 -4.64 -0.68
C PHE A 90 9.20 -4.45 -2.03
N GLY A 91 9.03 -3.26 -2.63
CA GLY A 91 9.62 -2.92 -3.93
C GLY A 91 8.63 -3.09 -5.09
N GLY A 92 8.74 -2.23 -6.10
CA GLY A 92 8.02 -2.30 -7.37
C GLY A 92 8.80 -3.10 -8.42
N ASP A 93 8.42 -2.96 -9.68
CA ASP A 93 9.05 -3.66 -10.81
C ASP A 93 10.55 -3.34 -10.99
N ALA A 94 10.99 -2.17 -10.54
CA ALA A 94 12.39 -1.75 -10.59
C ALA A 94 13.27 -2.38 -9.50
N TYR A 95 12.68 -3.03 -8.51
CA TYR A 95 13.42 -3.66 -7.41
C TYR A 95 13.99 -5.01 -7.84
N ASP A 96 15.32 -5.15 -7.82
CA ASP A 96 16.05 -6.31 -8.33
C ASP A 96 16.05 -7.54 -7.40
N GLN A 97 15.81 -7.34 -6.09
CA GLN A 97 15.79 -8.44 -5.10
C GLN A 97 14.39 -9.02 -4.90
N ARG A 98 13.63 -9.17 -5.99
CA ARG A 98 12.27 -9.73 -5.94
C ARG A 98 12.32 -11.25 -5.85
N GLU A 99 11.39 -11.80 -5.07
CA GLU A 99 11.19 -13.24 -4.94
C GLU A 99 9.73 -13.59 -5.23
N SER A 100 9.48 -14.12 -6.43
CA SER A 100 8.12 -14.42 -6.92
C SER A 100 7.54 -15.74 -6.37
N ARG A 101 8.24 -16.44 -5.49
CA ARG A 101 7.76 -17.67 -4.84
C ARG A 101 6.42 -17.40 -4.12
N LEU A 102 5.50 -18.36 -4.26
CA LEU A 102 4.24 -18.33 -3.49
C LEU A 102 4.49 -18.69 -2.03
N LEU A 103 3.81 -17.98 -1.15
CA LEU A 103 3.82 -18.19 0.30
C LEU A 103 2.84 -19.31 0.69
N ASP A 104 3.20 -20.08 1.71
CA ASP A 104 2.29 -21.03 2.36
C ASP A 104 1.44 -20.29 3.41
N PRO A 105 0.12 -20.13 3.22
CA PRO A 105 -0.74 -19.38 4.14
C PRO A 105 -0.75 -19.93 5.57
N ARG A 106 -0.42 -21.21 5.75
CA ARG A 106 -0.40 -21.87 7.07
C ARG A 106 0.86 -21.56 7.89
N ARG A 107 1.93 -21.08 7.23
CA ARG A 107 3.25 -20.89 7.85
C ARG A 107 3.81 -19.49 7.68
N GLU A 108 3.38 -18.80 6.63
CA GLU A 108 3.96 -17.53 6.22
C GLU A 108 2.89 -16.42 6.25
N ALA A 109 3.33 -15.17 6.29
CA ALA A 109 2.46 -14.01 6.33
C ALA A 109 2.17 -13.47 4.93
N ALA A 110 0.93 -13.06 4.67
CA ALA A 110 0.59 -12.23 3.51
C ALA A 110 1.38 -10.92 3.52
N ARG A 111 1.65 -10.34 2.36
CA ARG A 111 2.36 -9.06 2.22
C ARG A 111 1.36 -7.94 1.90
N ILE A 112 1.33 -6.87 2.71
CA ILE A 112 0.62 -5.63 2.37
C ILE A 112 1.61 -4.73 1.64
N ARG A 113 1.22 -4.16 0.48
CA ARG A 113 2.18 -3.57 -0.44
C ARG A 113 1.69 -2.33 -1.16
N ALA A 114 2.63 -1.39 -1.41
CA ALA A 114 2.50 -0.29 -2.35
C ALA A 114 1.27 0.61 -2.13
N PHE A 115 1.01 1.00 -0.88
CA PHE A 115 -0.09 1.89 -0.50
C PHE A 115 0.29 3.35 -0.72
N PHE A 116 -0.41 4.01 -1.63
CA PHE A 116 -0.26 5.43 -1.91
C PHE A 116 -1.63 6.09 -2.07
N VAL A 117 -1.76 7.30 -1.52
CA VAL A 117 -2.98 8.11 -1.57
C VAL A 117 -2.64 9.47 -2.17
N HIS A 118 -3.46 9.96 -3.09
CA HIS A 118 -3.29 11.32 -3.61
C HIS A 118 -3.41 12.34 -2.47
N PRO A 119 -2.53 13.35 -2.36
CA PRO A 119 -2.49 14.28 -1.23
C PRO A 119 -3.82 14.96 -0.92
N ASN A 120 -4.57 15.37 -1.95
CA ASN A 120 -5.89 16.00 -1.79
C ASN A 120 -6.95 15.06 -1.18
N TRP A 121 -6.67 13.76 -1.18
CA TRP A 121 -7.55 12.71 -0.65
C TRP A 121 -6.98 12.04 0.60
N ALA A 122 -5.83 12.48 1.06
CA ALA A 122 -5.21 11.97 2.29
C ALA A 122 -6.05 12.33 3.53
N ARG A 123 -5.92 11.51 4.60
CA ARG A 123 -6.59 11.71 5.89
C ARG A 123 -8.12 11.58 5.88
N ARG A 124 -8.69 11.03 4.81
CA ARG A 124 -10.13 10.76 4.65
C ARG A 124 -10.50 9.28 4.88
N GLY A 125 -9.61 8.48 5.47
CA GLY A 125 -9.87 7.07 5.77
C GLY A 125 -9.61 6.09 4.61
N LEU A 126 -9.22 6.57 3.41
CA LEU A 126 -9.02 5.72 2.22
C LEU A 126 -8.00 4.61 2.44
N GLY A 127 -6.86 4.92 3.07
CA GLY A 127 -5.86 3.90 3.41
C GLY A 127 -6.41 2.81 4.34
N SER A 128 -7.27 3.18 5.30
CA SER A 128 -7.93 2.22 6.19
C SER A 128 -8.92 1.32 5.45
N ARG A 129 -9.70 1.89 4.51
CA ARG A 129 -10.63 1.11 3.66
C ARG A 129 -9.87 0.11 2.80
N LEU A 130 -8.79 0.55 2.15
CA LEU A 130 -7.97 -0.32 1.32
C LEU A 130 -7.31 -1.42 2.15
N LEU A 131 -6.78 -1.08 3.35
CA LEU A 131 -6.18 -2.07 4.24
C LEU A 131 -7.19 -3.14 4.66
N ALA A 132 -8.40 -2.73 5.06
CA ALA A 132 -9.47 -3.67 5.43
C ALA A 132 -9.87 -4.59 4.27
N LEU A 133 -9.89 -4.08 3.02
CA LEU A 133 -10.12 -4.88 1.83
C LEU A 133 -9.01 -5.92 1.62
N CYS A 134 -7.73 -5.50 1.67
CA CYS A 134 -6.57 -6.38 1.51
C CYS A 134 -6.53 -7.47 2.59
N GLU A 135 -6.77 -7.10 3.86
CA GLU A 135 -6.82 -8.07 4.96
C GLU A 135 -7.95 -9.09 4.80
N ARG A 136 -9.13 -8.65 4.36
CA ARG A 136 -10.25 -9.55 4.09
C ARG A 136 -9.91 -10.57 3.00
N GLU A 137 -9.29 -10.13 1.91
CA GLU A 137 -8.89 -11.04 0.82
C GLU A 137 -7.74 -11.96 1.23
N ALA A 138 -6.76 -11.47 1.97
CA ALA A 138 -5.67 -12.30 2.48
C ALA A 138 -6.20 -13.40 3.42
N ARG A 139 -7.16 -13.07 4.30
CA ARG A 139 -7.84 -14.07 5.16
C ARG A 139 -8.63 -15.08 4.33
N ALA A 140 -9.34 -14.64 3.31
CA ALA A 140 -10.07 -15.52 2.41
C ALA A 140 -9.14 -16.48 1.65
N ALA A 141 -7.88 -16.06 1.41
CA ALA A 141 -6.82 -16.90 0.84
C ALA A 141 -6.13 -17.81 1.87
N GLY A 142 -6.58 -17.82 3.13
CA GLY A 142 -6.12 -18.70 4.20
C GLY A 142 -4.97 -18.15 5.06
N PHE A 143 -4.53 -16.92 4.85
CA PHE A 143 -3.52 -16.30 5.70
C PHE A 143 -4.10 -15.89 7.06
N VAL A 144 -3.32 -16.11 8.11
CA VAL A 144 -3.66 -15.70 9.48
C VAL A 144 -2.78 -14.56 10.00
N VAL A 145 -1.80 -14.16 9.21
CA VAL A 145 -0.83 -13.11 9.53
C VAL A 145 -0.59 -12.24 8.29
N ALA A 146 -0.42 -10.95 8.49
CA ALA A 146 0.10 -10.04 7.48
C ALA A 146 1.37 -9.33 7.95
N GLU A 147 2.26 -9.06 7.01
CA GLU A 147 3.50 -8.29 7.17
C GLU A 147 3.59 -7.20 6.11
N LEU A 148 4.31 -6.15 6.46
CA LEU A 148 4.59 -5.03 5.55
C LEU A 148 5.89 -4.32 5.96
N VAL A 149 6.39 -3.49 5.07
CA VAL A 149 7.41 -2.49 5.38
C VAL A 149 6.79 -1.11 5.19
N ALA A 150 6.51 -0.45 6.31
CA ALA A 150 5.92 0.88 6.31
C ALA A 150 6.98 1.94 6.00
N THR A 151 6.59 2.94 5.21
CA THR A 151 7.29 4.22 5.20
C THR A 151 7.09 4.93 6.54
N LEU A 152 7.96 5.85 6.93
CA LEU A 152 7.83 6.60 8.18
C LEU A 152 6.46 7.30 8.30
N PRO A 153 5.98 8.06 7.28
CA PRO A 153 4.63 8.65 7.34
C PRO A 153 3.50 7.62 7.39
N GLY A 154 3.73 6.42 6.83
CA GLY A 154 2.74 5.33 6.77
C GLY A 154 2.60 4.54 8.08
N GLU A 155 3.61 4.53 8.95
CA GLU A 155 3.64 3.74 10.20
C GLU A 155 2.37 3.94 11.04
N ARG A 156 1.89 5.18 11.16
CA ARG A 156 0.71 5.53 11.96
C ARG A 156 -0.59 4.89 11.46
N LEU A 157 -0.73 4.70 10.15
CA LEU A 157 -1.89 4.02 9.59
C LEU A 157 -1.94 2.59 10.10
N TYR A 158 -0.87 1.85 9.93
CA TYR A 158 -0.80 0.44 10.28
C TYR A 158 -0.86 0.20 11.79
N ALA A 159 -0.21 1.03 12.59
CA ALA A 159 -0.29 0.95 14.05
C ALA A 159 -1.73 1.09 14.56
N ARG A 160 -2.55 2.00 13.99
CA ARG A 160 -3.97 2.13 14.32
C ARG A 160 -4.79 0.88 14.01
N HIS A 161 -4.34 0.07 13.06
CA HIS A 161 -4.99 -1.17 12.67
C HIS A 161 -4.37 -2.41 13.34
N GLY A 162 -3.58 -2.22 14.41
CA GLY A 162 -3.04 -3.30 15.23
C GLY A 162 -1.80 -3.98 14.66
N TYR A 163 -1.14 -3.37 13.67
CA TYR A 163 0.20 -3.79 13.28
C TYR A 163 1.22 -3.32 14.30
N VAL A 164 2.13 -4.21 14.66
CA VAL A 164 3.22 -3.95 15.62
C VAL A 164 4.53 -3.90 14.85
N ALA A 165 5.34 -2.89 15.13
CA ALA A 165 6.69 -2.79 14.56
C ALA A 165 7.55 -3.96 15.07
N THR A 166 8.24 -4.65 14.18
CA THR A 166 9.14 -5.77 14.50
C THR A 166 10.60 -5.35 14.51
N GLY A 167 10.88 -4.08 14.19
CA GLY A 167 12.21 -3.51 14.17
C GLY A 167 12.26 -2.18 13.42
N ARG A 168 13.46 -1.75 13.09
CA ARG A 168 13.76 -0.65 12.18
C ARG A 168 14.62 -1.20 11.05
N ARG A 169 14.44 -0.69 9.87
CA ARG A 169 15.15 -1.11 8.67
C ARG A 169 15.74 0.11 7.97
N SER A 170 16.94 -0.06 7.41
CA SER A 170 17.56 0.91 6.52
C SER A 170 17.98 0.19 5.25
N ASP A 171 17.58 0.72 4.11
CA ASP A 171 17.94 0.19 2.80
C ASP A 171 18.81 1.18 2.05
N THR A 172 19.81 0.65 1.35
CA THR A 172 20.65 1.46 0.46
C THR A 172 20.00 1.49 -0.92
N LEU A 173 19.70 2.69 -1.38
CA LEU A 173 19.08 2.99 -2.67
C LEU A 173 20.11 3.39 -3.72
N PRO A 174 19.74 3.54 -5.01
CA PRO A 174 20.62 4.11 -6.03
C PRO A 174 21.26 5.41 -5.57
N GLY A 175 22.56 5.59 -5.88
CA GLY A 175 23.34 6.74 -5.42
C GLY A 175 23.85 6.63 -3.98
N ASN A 176 23.82 5.43 -3.35
CA ASN A 176 24.18 5.20 -1.95
C ASN A 176 23.31 5.98 -0.95
N VAL A 177 22.10 6.34 -1.33
CA VAL A 177 21.15 7.02 -0.46
C VAL A 177 20.55 6.02 0.51
N ILE A 178 20.58 6.33 1.80
CA ILE A 178 19.98 5.46 2.84
C ILE A 178 18.58 5.94 3.15
N ILE A 179 17.62 5.02 3.13
CA ILE A 179 16.24 5.29 3.52
C ILE A 179 15.82 4.40 4.69
N ALA A 180 15.16 5.02 5.68
CA ALA A 180 14.63 4.30 6.84
C ALA A 180 13.18 3.84 6.57
N SER A 181 12.84 2.67 7.11
CA SER A 181 11.50 2.09 7.05
C SER A 181 11.21 1.23 8.28
N VAL A 182 9.95 0.83 8.46
CA VAL A 182 9.51 0.10 9.65
C VAL A 182 8.84 -1.20 9.22
N PRO A 183 9.49 -2.35 9.39
CA PRO A 183 8.84 -3.64 9.27
C PRO A 183 7.75 -3.78 10.34
N MET A 184 6.56 -4.15 9.93
CA MET A 184 5.41 -4.31 10.83
C MET A 184 4.67 -5.61 10.54
N ARG A 185 4.02 -6.16 11.58
CA ARG A 185 3.30 -7.43 11.53
C ARG A 185 2.01 -7.37 12.33
N ARG A 186 0.99 -8.08 11.85
CA ARG A 186 -0.29 -8.28 12.52
C ARG A 186 -0.76 -9.71 12.36
N THR A 187 -1.25 -10.32 13.46
CA THR A 187 -2.06 -11.55 13.41
C THR A 187 -3.53 -11.15 13.29
N PHE A 188 -4.27 -11.81 12.42
CA PHE A 188 -5.68 -11.52 12.13
C PHE A 188 -6.63 -12.08 13.17
#